data_44ad793be85420899ec5a2ff93fb9874
#
_entry.id   44ad793be85420899ec5a2ff93fb9874
#
_cell.length_a   1.000
_cell.length_b   1.000
_cell.length_c   1.000
_cell.angle_alpha   90.00
_cell.angle_beta   90.00
_cell.angle_gamma   90.00
#
_symmetry.space_group_name_H-M   'P 1'
#
loop_
_entity.id
_entity.type
_entity.pdbx_description
1 polymer ?
#
loop_
_entity_poly.entity_id
_entity_poly.type
_entity_poly.pdbx_seq_one_letter_code
_entity_poly.pdbx_strand_id
1 'polypeptide(L)'
;MKRLVVEPATCEKFILDSENNLQRVQNAVEKNLGVSLPFMADIAHHMITPHNNSTRSLLLLQSASLFKKPDQAIVDIGSTLEFLHTASALHRHIKEPENARRHQRHVQKLWGSEASVLLGDYLLSISFQILTRVGNLDVLECVSLATQNISRGQVLEISAPIFSATPKHWRRVTRDKFAGLFGAGAQSAAYWGDASQTTVSTLFDFGEHLGMAVKLKTDLEFLNNEKRFSQKLNDEELWSPLCFLIHECLPESERREMSEKLENGFDVEPMIKELSFLFEKYKIDEMIQTEAKQELKQAGECLEQLEMDASPLQPLTSYSMI
;
A
#
# COMPACT_ATOMS: atom_id res chain seq x y z
N MET A 1 -28.60 -3.06 15.85
CA MET A 1 -27.15 -2.87 15.68
C MET A 1 -26.43 -3.56 16.84
N LYS A 2 -25.97 -4.79 16.65
CA LYS A 2 -25.07 -5.44 17.62
C LYS A 2 -23.67 -4.88 17.36
N ARG A 3 -23.11 -4.14 18.31
CA ARG A 3 -21.67 -3.86 18.35
C ARG A 3 -20.98 -5.22 18.45
N LEU A 4 -20.31 -5.65 17.39
CA LEU A 4 -19.38 -6.77 17.44
C LEU A 4 -18.17 -6.31 18.28
N VAL A 5 -18.20 -6.64 19.54
CA VAL A 5 -17.03 -6.53 20.43
C VAL A 5 -16.21 -7.79 20.13
N VAL A 6 -15.09 -7.62 19.42
CA VAL A 6 -14.13 -8.72 19.23
C VAL A 6 -13.61 -9.11 20.60
N GLU A 7 -13.79 -10.37 21.00
CA GLU A 7 -13.33 -10.84 22.31
C GLU A 7 -11.79 -10.76 22.42
N PRO A 8 -11.23 -10.36 23.59
CA PRO A 8 -9.78 -10.20 23.76
C PRO A 8 -8.98 -11.46 23.38
N ALA A 9 -9.49 -12.64 23.68
CA ALA A 9 -8.85 -13.92 23.33
C ALA A 9 -8.77 -14.15 21.79
N THR A 10 -9.72 -13.63 21.03
CA THR A 10 -9.72 -13.69 19.57
C THR A 10 -8.66 -12.75 18.98
N CYS A 11 -8.46 -11.57 19.59
CA CYS A 11 -7.39 -10.64 19.20
C CYS A 11 -6.00 -11.21 19.49
N GLU A 12 -5.76 -11.82 20.65
CA GLU A 12 -4.45 -12.41 20.98
C GLU A 12 -4.08 -13.55 20.04
N LYS A 13 -5.02 -14.45 19.75
CA LYS A 13 -4.81 -15.54 18.79
C LYS A 13 -4.56 -14.99 17.38
N PHE A 14 -5.31 -13.98 16.94
CA PHE A 14 -5.12 -13.33 15.66
C PHE A 14 -3.72 -12.74 15.55
N ILE A 15 -3.23 -12.03 16.56
CA ILE A 15 -1.89 -11.43 16.59
C ILE A 15 -0.81 -12.52 16.48
N LEU A 16 -0.88 -13.56 17.30
CA LEU A 16 0.12 -14.64 17.31
C LEU A 16 0.16 -15.42 15.99
N ASP A 17 -0.99 -15.78 15.43
CA ASP A 17 -1.09 -16.46 14.14
C ASP A 17 -0.58 -15.56 12.99
N SER A 18 -0.83 -14.25 13.09
CA SER A 18 -0.36 -13.25 12.15
C SER A 18 1.16 -13.13 12.16
N GLU A 19 1.78 -13.05 13.34
CA GLU A 19 3.25 -12.96 13.50
C GLU A 19 3.94 -14.20 12.90
N ASN A 20 3.45 -15.40 13.21
CA ASN A 20 4.00 -16.65 12.68
C ASN A 20 3.89 -16.74 11.16
N ASN A 21 2.76 -16.32 10.60
CA ASN A 21 2.51 -16.34 9.17
C ASN A 21 3.35 -15.29 8.43
N LEU A 22 3.49 -14.09 8.98
CA LEU A 22 4.35 -13.04 8.43
C LEU A 22 5.82 -13.46 8.45
N GLN A 23 6.29 -14.14 9.52
CA GLN A 23 7.64 -14.70 9.56
C GLN A 23 7.90 -15.71 8.43
N ARG A 24 6.90 -16.52 8.07
CA ARG A 24 7.01 -17.44 6.93
C ARG A 24 7.18 -16.70 5.60
N VAL A 25 6.44 -15.59 5.40
CA VAL A 25 6.61 -14.73 4.20
C VAL A 25 7.99 -14.09 4.18
N GLN A 26 8.46 -13.58 5.32
CA GLN A 26 9.81 -13.02 5.43
C GLN A 26 10.89 -14.04 5.03
N ASN A 27 10.82 -15.25 5.57
CA ASN A 27 11.74 -16.32 5.23
C ASN A 27 11.67 -16.68 3.73
N ALA A 28 10.47 -16.62 3.13
CA ALA A 28 10.29 -16.86 1.70
C ALA A 28 10.91 -15.75 0.84
N VAL A 29 10.82 -14.50 1.27
CA VAL A 29 11.49 -13.38 0.59
C VAL A 29 12.99 -13.55 0.63
N GLU A 30 13.58 -13.78 1.80
CA GLU A 30 15.02 -14.01 1.96
C GLU A 30 15.51 -15.17 1.07
N LYS A 31 14.78 -16.28 1.08
CA LYS A 31 15.09 -17.47 0.27
C LYS A 31 15.02 -17.18 -1.23
N ASN A 32 13.99 -16.45 -1.69
CA ASN A 32 13.76 -16.20 -3.11
C ASN A 32 14.69 -15.12 -3.68
N LEU A 33 15.17 -14.17 -2.88
CA LEU A 33 16.17 -13.18 -3.30
C LEU A 33 17.51 -13.80 -3.67
N GLY A 34 17.81 -14.97 -3.13
CA GLY A 34 19.07 -15.67 -3.43
C GLY A 34 20.29 -14.91 -2.87
N VAL A 35 21.06 -15.55 -2.03
CA VAL A 35 22.21 -14.96 -1.28
C VAL A 35 23.42 -14.65 -2.15
N SER A 36 23.30 -14.61 -3.48
CA SER A 36 24.46 -14.53 -4.39
C SER A 36 25.18 -13.16 -4.39
N LEU A 37 24.52 -12.12 -3.85
CA LEU A 37 25.14 -10.79 -3.72
C LEU A 37 24.86 -10.21 -2.32
N PRO A 38 25.88 -9.80 -1.52
CA PRO A 38 25.69 -9.21 -0.19
C PRO A 38 24.69 -8.04 -0.16
N PHE A 39 24.74 -7.23 -1.19
CA PHE A 39 23.83 -6.12 -1.45
C PHE A 39 22.33 -6.54 -1.54
N MET A 40 22.04 -7.71 -2.10
CA MET A 40 20.67 -8.24 -2.17
C MET A 40 20.16 -8.68 -0.80
N ALA A 41 21.04 -9.20 0.05
CA ALA A 41 20.70 -9.55 1.43
C ALA A 41 20.38 -8.29 2.27
N ASP A 42 21.13 -7.20 2.09
CA ASP A 42 20.86 -5.92 2.75
C ASP A 42 19.49 -5.36 2.35
N ILE A 43 19.13 -5.46 1.07
CA ILE A 43 17.82 -5.03 0.57
C ILE A 43 16.72 -5.90 1.16
N ALA A 44 16.87 -7.23 1.16
CA ALA A 44 15.92 -8.14 1.77
C ALA A 44 15.67 -7.79 3.23
N HIS A 45 16.73 -7.60 3.99
CA HIS A 45 16.67 -7.24 5.40
C HIS A 45 15.94 -5.90 5.64
N HIS A 46 16.14 -4.93 4.74
CA HIS A 46 15.49 -3.63 4.86
C HIS A 46 14.05 -3.59 4.30
N MET A 47 13.72 -4.47 3.35
CA MET A 47 12.38 -4.54 2.75
C MET A 47 11.34 -5.11 3.70
N ILE A 48 11.74 -6.00 4.59
CA ILE A 48 10.85 -6.78 5.45
C ILE A 48 11.20 -6.57 6.93
N THR A 49 11.64 -5.39 7.29
CA THR A 49 11.71 -5.07 8.72
C THR A 49 10.28 -5.10 9.30
N PRO A 50 10.09 -5.65 10.52
CA PRO A 50 8.78 -5.75 11.19
C PRO A 50 8.03 -4.43 11.37
N HIS A 51 8.68 -3.30 11.08
CA HIS A 51 8.14 -1.93 11.17
C HIS A 51 7.48 -1.43 9.87
N ASN A 52 7.58 -2.18 8.77
CA ASN A 52 6.86 -1.85 7.54
C ASN A 52 5.67 -2.80 7.45
N ASN A 53 4.51 -2.34 7.89
CA ASN A 53 3.22 -2.99 7.82
C ASN A 53 3.09 -3.94 6.62
N SER A 54 3.44 -5.23 6.81
CA SER A 54 3.18 -6.30 5.85
C SER A 54 1.67 -6.60 5.77
N THR A 55 0.84 -5.55 5.85
CA THR A 55 -0.63 -5.66 5.88
C THR A 55 -1.14 -6.37 4.62
N ARG A 56 -0.45 -6.24 3.46
CA ARG A 56 -0.80 -6.96 2.23
C ARG A 56 -0.65 -8.47 2.38
N SER A 57 0.50 -8.90 2.88
CA SER A 57 0.78 -10.31 3.12
C SER A 57 -0.11 -10.87 4.23
N LEU A 58 -0.38 -10.08 5.27
CA LEU A 58 -1.33 -10.45 6.32
C LEU A 58 -2.74 -10.64 5.75
N LEU A 59 -3.21 -9.70 4.93
CA LEU A 59 -4.50 -9.81 4.26
C LEU A 59 -4.61 -11.08 3.41
N LEU A 60 -3.60 -11.37 2.58
CA LEU A 60 -3.55 -12.60 1.77
C LEU A 60 -3.64 -13.84 2.66
N LEU A 61 -2.84 -13.92 3.72
CA LEU A 61 -2.79 -15.08 4.61
C LEU A 61 -4.10 -15.29 5.37
N GLN A 62 -4.71 -14.21 5.86
CA GLN A 62 -6.00 -14.26 6.53
C GLN A 62 -7.14 -14.61 5.55
N SER A 63 -7.12 -14.07 4.32
CA SER A 63 -8.06 -14.45 3.28
C SER A 63 -7.93 -15.93 2.91
N ALA A 64 -6.71 -16.46 2.81
CA ALA A 64 -6.48 -17.87 2.54
C ALA A 64 -7.01 -18.78 3.66
N SER A 65 -6.96 -18.31 4.91
CA SER A 65 -7.46 -19.07 6.05
C SER A 65 -8.98 -19.31 6.04
N LEU A 66 -9.73 -18.55 5.23
CA LEU A 66 -11.16 -18.79 4.99
C LEU A 66 -11.43 -20.13 4.29
N PHE A 67 -10.49 -20.60 3.51
CA PHE A 67 -10.65 -21.81 2.69
C PHE A 67 -9.95 -23.01 3.31
N LYS A 68 -8.68 -22.87 3.65
CA LYS A 68 -7.85 -23.90 4.27
C LYS A 68 -6.60 -23.29 4.91
N LYS A 69 -5.86 -24.08 5.67
CA LYS A 69 -4.60 -23.62 6.26
C LYS A 69 -3.61 -23.20 5.16
N PRO A 70 -3.06 -21.97 5.23
CA PRO A 70 -2.09 -21.48 4.25
C PRO A 70 -0.87 -22.41 4.08
N ASP A 71 -0.64 -22.85 2.86
CA ASP A 71 0.50 -23.69 2.46
C ASP A 71 1.68 -22.83 1.94
N GLN A 72 2.67 -23.49 1.33
CA GLN A 72 3.84 -22.79 0.79
C GLN A 72 3.48 -21.93 -0.43
N ALA A 73 2.49 -22.32 -1.24
CA ALA A 73 2.08 -21.54 -2.41
C ALA A 73 1.54 -20.17 -2.00
N ILE A 74 0.70 -20.09 -0.96
CA ILE A 74 0.21 -18.82 -0.41
C ILE A 74 1.35 -17.98 0.17
N VAL A 75 2.31 -18.59 0.85
CA VAL A 75 3.50 -17.88 1.38
C VAL A 75 4.34 -17.30 0.23
N ASP A 76 4.51 -18.05 -0.86
CA ASP A 76 5.24 -17.63 -2.04
C ASP A 76 4.50 -16.48 -2.77
N ILE A 77 3.16 -16.51 -2.86
CA ILE A 77 2.36 -15.39 -3.35
C ILE A 77 2.56 -14.16 -2.44
N GLY A 78 2.56 -14.33 -1.12
CA GLY A 78 2.83 -13.25 -0.17
C GLY A 78 4.19 -12.58 -0.41
N SER A 79 5.24 -13.37 -0.60
CA SER A 79 6.58 -12.83 -0.94
C SER A 79 6.57 -12.07 -2.27
N THR A 80 5.78 -12.53 -3.24
CA THR A 80 5.60 -11.85 -4.54
C THR A 80 4.96 -10.47 -4.39
N LEU A 81 3.91 -10.34 -3.56
CA LEU A 81 3.28 -9.05 -3.29
C LEU A 81 4.25 -8.04 -2.67
N GLU A 82 5.14 -8.50 -1.78
CA GLU A 82 6.17 -7.62 -1.20
C GLU A 82 7.24 -7.23 -2.24
N PHE A 83 7.65 -8.15 -3.12
CA PHE A 83 8.56 -7.84 -4.22
C PHE A 83 7.98 -6.81 -5.19
N LEU A 84 6.72 -6.98 -5.62
CA LEU A 84 6.03 -6.06 -6.51
C LEU A 84 5.88 -4.66 -5.90
N HIS A 85 5.51 -4.59 -4.62
CA HIS A 85 5.43 -3.33 -3.91
C HIS A 85 6.79 -2.61 -3.88
N THR A 86 7.86 -3.35 -3.58
CA THR A 86 9.20 -2.76 -3.48
C THR A 86 9.75 -2.39 -4.85
N ALA A 87 9.54 -3.21 -5.87
CA ALA A 87 9.89 -2.87 -7.25
C ALA A 87 9.21 -1.55 -7.69
N SER A 88 7.92 -1.42 -7.41
CA SER A 88 7.17 -0.19 -7.66
C SER A 88 7.76 1.02 -6.94
N ALA A 89 8.18 0.85 -5.69
CA ALA A 89 8.80 1.92 -4.92
C ALA A 89 10.19 2.29 -5.46
N LEU A 90 10.99 1.33 -5.89
CA LEU A 90 12.31 1.56 -6.50
C LEU A 90 12.21 2.32 -7.83
N HIS A 91 11.27 1.93 -8.69
CA HIS A 91 11.06 2.59 -9.98
C HIS A 91 10.54 4.04 -9.85
N ARG A 92 9.81 4.37 -8.79
CA ARG A 92 9.25 5.71 -8.57
C ARG A 92 10.32 6.76 -8.31
N HIS A 93 11.37 6.42 -7.58
CA HIS A 93 12.38 7.36 -7.11
C HIS A 93 13.54 7.60 -8.08
N ILE A 94 13.38 7.26 -9.36
CA ILE A 94 14.40 7.49 -10.39
C ILE A 94 14.64 8.98 -10.62
N LYS A 95 13.66 9.83 -10.35
CA LYS A 95 13.68 11.26 -10.70
C LYS A 95 14.60 12.12 -9.83
N GLU A 96 14.82 11.79 -8.54
CA GLU A 96 15.63 12.63 -7.64
C GLU A 96 16.41 11.84 -6.59
N PRO A 97 17.77 11.83 -6.67
CA PRO A 97 18.62 11.11 -5.71
C PRO A 97 18.55 11.65 -4.28
N GLU A 98 18.19 12.93 -4.08
CA GLU A 98 18.24 13.58 -2.77
C GLU A 98 17.05 13.25 -1.87
N ASN A 99 15.91 12.87 -2.43
CA ASN A 99 14.63 12.75 -1.72
C ASN A 99 14.20 11.31 -1.42
N ALA A 100 14.98 10.30 -1.81
CA ALA A 100 14.64 8.90 -1.59
C ALA A 100 14.50 8.53 -0.10
N ARG A 101 13.56 7.65 0.25
CA ARG A 101 13.40 7.07 1.58
C ARG A 101 14.72 6.47 2.08
N ARG A 102 14.91 6.39 3.40
CA ARG A 102 16.22 6.02 4.02
C ARG A 102 16.84 4.76 3.42
N HIS A 103 16.05 3.75 3.09
CA HIS A 103 16.50 2.50 2.46
C HIS A 103 16.80 2.67 0.97
N GLN A 104 15.96 3.42 0.26
CA GLN A 104 16.12 3.75 -1.16
C GLN A 104 17.29 4.73 -1.36
N ARG A 105 17.50 5.68 -0.42
CA ARG A 105 18.70 6.52 -0.38
C ARG A 105 19.97 5.69 -0.22
N HIS A 106 19.92 4.56 0.47
CA HIS A 106 21.07 3.68 0.60
C HIS A 106 21.44 3.08 -0.75
N VAL A 107 20.45 2.53 -1.47
CA VAL A 107 20.65 1.98 -2.82
C VAL A 107 21.10 3.08 -3.79
N GLN A 108 20.41 4.21 -3.86
CA GLN A 108 20.74 5.30 -4.78
C GLN A 108 22.04 6.02 -4.43
N LYS A 109 22.35 6.26 -3.15
CA LYS A 109 23.59 6.88 -2.73
C LYS A 109 24.80 6.00 -2.95
N LEU A 110 24.67 4.69 -2.82
CA LEU A 110 25.75 3.74 -3.00
C LEU A 110 25.93 3.34 -4.47
N TRP A 111 24.85 3.27 -5.26
CA TRP A 111 24.83 2.57 -6.56
C TRP A 111 24.18 3.36 -7.70
N GLY A 112 23.61 4.54 -7.41
CA GLY A 112 22.94 5.38 -8.41
C GLY A 112 21.49 4.96 -8.74
N SER A 113 20.82 5.80 -9.54
CA SER A 113 19.45 5.54 -10.00
C SER A 113 19.34 4.31 -10.91
N GLU A 114 20.39 4.01 -11.67
CA GLU A 114 20.46 2.83 -12.53
C GLU A 114 20.32 1.52 -11.74
N ALA A 115 20.97 1.43 -10.59
CA ALA A 115 20.85 0.26 -9.71
C ALA A 115 19.45 0.08 -9.17
N SER A 116 18.71 1.16 -8.88
CA SER A 116 17.33 1.10 -8.43
C SER A 116 16.41 0.55 -9.51
N VAL A 117 16.61 0.94 -10.78
CA VAL A 117 15.87 0.37 -11.92
C VAL A 117 16.14 -1.11 -12.07
N LEU A 118 17.43 -1.48 -12.17
CA LEU A 118 17.84 -2.88 -12.37
C LEU A 118 17.36 -3.79 -11.23
N LEU A 119 17.39 -3.28 -10.00
CA LEU A 119 16.89 -4.03 -8.86
C LEU A 119 15.36 -4.19 -8.92
N GLY A 120 14.64 -3.15 -9.28
CA GLY A 120 13.18 -3.24 -9.49
C GLY A 120 12.83 -4.28 -10.55
N ASP A 121 13.54 -4.31 -11.68
CA ASP A 121 13.37 -5.29 -12.75
C ASP A 121 13.71 -6.70 -12.28
N TYR A 122 14.75 -6.85 -11.47
CA TYR A 122 15.11 -8.13 -10.87
C TYR A 122 13.99 -8.66 -9.95
N LEU A 123 13.41 -7.80 -9.09
CA LEU A 123 12.29 -8.18 -8.22
C LEU A 123 11.03 -8.56 -9.02
N LEU A 124 10.73 -7.84 -10.11
CA LEU A 124 9.68 -8.23 -11.04
C LEU A 124 9.93 -9.61 -11.65
N SER A 125 11.16 -9.87 -12.09
CA SER A 125 11.54 -11.14 -12.71
C SER A 125 11.41 -12.31 -11.72
N ILE A 126 11.84 -12.15 -10.47
CA ILE A 126 11.63 -13.14 -9.40
C ILE A 126 10.14 -13.37 -9.16
N SER A 127 9.33 -12.29 -9.11
CA SER A 127 7.89 -12.37 -8.90
C SER A 127 7.21 -13.26 -9.93
N PHE A 128 7.52 -13.07 -11.22
CA PHE A 128 7.00 -13.94 -12.29
C PHE A 128 7.50 -15.38 -12.20
N GLN A 129 8.76 -15.57 -11.82
CA GLN A 129 9.32 -16.93 -11.62
C GLN A 129 8.58 -17.66 -10.47
N ILE A 130 8.29 -16.98 -9.37
CA ILE A 130 7.54 -17.54 -8.25
C ILE A 130 6.12 -17.90 -8.68
N LEU A 131 5.39 -16.98 -9.33
CA LEU A 131 4.02 -17.23 -9.79
C LEU A 131 3.94 -18.39 -10.77
N THR A 132 4.95 -18.53 -11.65
CA THR A 132 5.04 -19.69 -12.56
C THR A 132 5.21 -21.00 -11.79
N ARG A 133 5.98 -21.03 -10.70
CA ARG A 133 6.13 -22.22 -9.84
C ARG A 133 4.88 -22.51 -9.01
N VAL A 134 4.14 -21.51 -8.60
CA VAL A 134 2.82 -21.66 -7.95
C VAL A 134 1.85 -22.37 -8.91
N GLY A 135 1.94 -22.09 -10.21
CA GLY A 135 1.25 -22.83 -11.27
C GLY A 135 -0.25 -22.59 -11.36
N ASN A 136 -0.80 -21.58 -10.66
CA ASN A 136 -2.19 -21.16 -10.75
C ASN A 136 -2.31 -19.98 -11.73
N LEU A 137 -2.96 -20.20 -12.89
CA LEU A 137 -3.06 -19.21 -13.96
C LEU A 137 -3.94 -18.02 -13.56
N ASP A 138 -5.00 -18.23 -12.79
CA ASP A 138 -5.89 -17.15 -12.33
C ASP A 138 -5.14 -16.22 -11.36
N VAL A 139 -4.32 -16.79 -10.46
CA VAL A 139 -3.42 -16.02 -9.59
C VAL A 139 -2.39 -15.25 -10.42
N LEU A 140 -1.78 -15.88 -11.41
CA LEU A 140 -0.81 -15.21 -12.29
C LEU A 140 -1.47 -14.04 -13.03
N GLU A 141 -2.67 -14.24 -13.58
CA GLU A 141 -3.41 -13.20 -14.30
C GLU A 141 -3.76 -12.02 -13.39
N CYS A 142 -4.36 -12.28 -12.21
CA CYS A 142 -4.77 -11.20 -11.31
C CYS A 142 -3.57 -10.39 -10.78
N VAL A 143 -2.46 -11.02 -10.43
CA VAL A 143 -1.25 -10.34 -9.96
C VAL A 143 -0.56 -9.58 -11.11
N SER A 144 -0.57 -10.13 -12.33
CA SER A 144 -0.05 -9.43 -13.51
C SER A 144 -0.89 -8.19 -13.84
N LEU A 145 -2.21 -8.27 -13.73
CA LEU A 145 -3.11 -7.12 -13.90
C LEU A 145 -2.87 -6.05 -12.83
N ALA A 146 -2.68 -6.45 -11.57
CA ALA A 146 -2.33 -5.51 -10.51
C ALA A 146 -1.00 -4.81 -10.80
N THR A 147 0.01 -5.53 -11.31
CA THR A 147 1.31 -4.97 -11.70
C THR A 147 1.16 -3.97 -12.86
N GLN A 148 0.35 -4.28 -13.86
CA GLN A 148 0.02 -3.37 -14.95
C GLN A 148 -0.67 -2.09 -14.42
N ASN A 149 -1.62 -2.24 -13.49
CA ASN A 149 -2.32 -1.11 -12.88
C ASN A 149 -1.36 -0.22 -12.08
N ILE A 150 -0.41 -0.79 -11.35
CA ILE A 150 0.64 -0.03 -10.65
C ILE A 150 1.41 0.86 -11.64
N SER A 151 1.86 0.31 -12.75
CA SER A 151 2.57 1.06 -13.79
C SER A 151 1.69 2.16 -14.39
N ARG A 152 0.42 1.86 -14.70
CA ARG A 152 -0.56 2.84 -15.18
C ARG A 152 -0.77 3.97 -14.16
N GLY A 153 -0.91 3.65 -12.88
CA GLY A 153 -1.07 4.62 -11.80
C GLY A 153 0.14 5.55 -11.67
N GLN A 154 1.35 5.03 -11.84
CA GLN A 154 2.57 5.84 -11.88
C GLN A 154 2.59 6.82 -13.06
N VAL A 155 2.18 6.37 -14.25
CA VAL A 155 2.06 7.26 -15.44
C VAL A 155 0.99 8.34 -15.21
N LEU A 156 -0.16 7.97 -14.65
CA LEU A 156 -1.23 8.93 -14.32
C LEU A 156 -0.78 9.97 -13.29
N GLU A 157 0.01 9.59 -12.29
CA GLU A 157 0.56 10.51 -11.31
C GLU A 157 1.53 11.52 -11.92
N ILE A 158 2.39 11.06 -12.83
CA ILE A 158 3.33 11.95 -13.55
C ILE A 158 2.57 12.92 -14.48
N SER A 159 1.44 12.51 -15.03
CA SER A 159 0.67 13.30 -15.99
C SER A 159 -0.16 14.41 -15.37
N ALA A 160 -0.40 14.38 -14.07
CA ALA A 160 -1.19 15.38 -13.33
C ALA A 160 -0.44 15.80 -12.05
N PRO A 161 0.18 16.99 -12.04
CA PRO A 161 0.81 17.55 -10.86
C PRO A 161 -0.17 17.61 -9.67
N ILE A 162 0.36 17.56 -8.45
CA ILE A 162 -0.43 17.46 -7.21
C ILE A 162 -1.48 18.58 -7.07
N PHE A 163 -1.18 19.77 -7.53
CA PHE A 163 -2.07 20.94 -7.47
C PHE A 163 -3.22 20.90 -8.52
N SER A 164 -3.11 20.09 -9.57
CA SER A 164 -4.19 19.86 -10.55
C SER A 164 -4.95 18.56 -10.29
N ALA A 165 -4.44 17.70 -9.42
CA ALA A 165 -5.01 16.40 -9.14
C ALA A 165 -6.22 16.50 -8.22
N THR A 166 -7.41 16.34 -8.78
CA THR A 166 -8.66 16.30 -8.01
C THR A 166 -8.71 15.09 -7.06
N PRO A 167 -9.55 15.10 -6.01
CA PRO A 167 -9.75 13.92 -5.14
C PRO A 167 -10.15 12.66 -5.92
N LYS A 168 -10.93 12.80 -6.99
CA LYS A 168 -11.26 11.69 -7.90
C LYS A 168 -10.02 11.13 -8.61
N HIS A 169 -9.14 12.01 -9.08
CA HIS A 169 -7.88 11.61 -9.71
C HIS A 169 -6.97 10.92 -8.69
N TRP A 170 -6.82 11.51 -7.50
CA TRP A 170 -6.05 10.92 -6.40
C TRP A 170 -6.56 9.52 -6.04
N ARG A 171 -7.89 9.34 -5.87
CA ARG A 171 -8.47 8.02 -5.57
C ARG A 171 -8.13 7.00 -6.65
N ARG A 172 -8.21 7.38 -7.93
CA ARG A 172 -7.86 6.49 -9.04
C ARG A 172 -6.39 6.09 -9.02
N VAL A 173 -5.48 7.06 -8.90
CA VAL A 173 -4.04 6.81 -8.83
C VAL A 173 -3.70 5.94 -7.63
N THR A 174 -4.31 6.20 -6.48
CA THR A 174 -4.09 5.42 -5.24
C THR A 174 -4.60 3.98 -5.38
N ARG A 175 -5.78 3.78 -6.00
CA ARG A 175 -6.27 2.44 -6.32
C ARG A 175 -5.31 1.69 -7.21
N ASP A 176 -4.90 2.30 -8.31
CA ASP A 176 -3.99 1.67 -9.27
C ASP A 176 -2.62 1.36 -8.66
N LYS A 177 -2.00 2.31 -7.96
CA LYS A 177 -0.62 2.19 -7.43
C LYS A 177 -0.49 1.38 -6.15
N PHE A 178 -1.54 1.36 -5.32
CA PHE A 178 -1.42 0.87 -3.95
C PHE A 178 -2.55 -0.11 -3.58
N ALA A 179 -3.80 0.33 -3.60
CA ALA A 179 -4.92 -0.44 -3.07
C ALA A 179 -5.24 -1.68 -3.91
N GLY A 180 -5.10 -1.61 -5.23
CA GLY A 180 -5.31 -2.74 -6.14
C GLY A 180 -4.41 -3.94 -5.85
N LEU A 181 -3.21 -3.73 -5.28
CA LEU A 181 -2.34 -4.83 -4.88
C LEU A 181 -2.87 -5.55 -3.61
N PHE A 182 -3.55 -4.85 -2.71
CA PHE A 182 -4.29 -5.46 -1.60
C PHE A 182 -5.46 -6.31 -2.13
N GLY A 183 -6.24 -5.73 -3.06
CA GLY A 183 -7.32 -6.45 -3.74
C GLY A 183 -6.82 -7.73 -4.41
N ALA A 184 -5.74 -7.65 -5.19
CA ALA A 184 -5.14 -8.80 -5.85
C ALA A 184 -4.61 -9.86 -4.86
N GLY A 185 -4.12 -9.44 -3.69
CA GLY A 185 -3.71 -10.36 -2.63
C GLY A 185 -4.90 -11.17 -2.10
N ALA A 186 -5.99 -10.53 -1.71
CA ALA A 186 -7.20 -11.22 -1.22
C ALA A 186 -7.85 -12.08 -2.32
N GLN A 187 -7.89 -11.57 -3.56
CA GLN A 187 -8.37 -12.31 -4.74
C GLN A 187 -7.52 -13.56 -5.03
N SER A 188 -6.20 -13.46 -4.89
CA SER A 188 -5.29 -14.61 -5.07
C SER A 188 -5.58 -15.73 -4.07
N ALA A 189 -5.94 -15.37 -2.83
CA ALA A 189 -6.36 -16.35 -1.83
C ALA A 189 -7.64 -17.08 -2.23
N ALA A 190 -8.61 -16.36 -2.83
CA ALA A 190 -9.85 -16.95 -3.34
C ALA A 190 -9.59 -17.91 -4.51
N TYR A 191 -8.77 -17.53 -5.47
CA TYR A 191 -8.38 -18.41 -6.58
C TYR A 191 -7.62 -19.66 -6.09
N TRP A 192 -6.71 -19.48 -5.13
CA TRP A 192 -6.01 -20.61 -4.51
C TRP A 192 -6.96 -21.54 -3.74
N GLY A 193 -8.04 -21.00 -3.19
CA GLY A 193 -9.08 -21.73 -2.46
C GLY A 193 -10.16 -22.33 -3.35
N ASP A 194 -10.07 -22.24 -4.69
CA ASP A 194 -11.07 -22.68 -5.66
C ASP A 194 -12.47 -22.07 -5.41
N ALA A 195 -12.50 -20.80 -5.01
CA ALA A 195 -13.73 -20.11 -4.65
C ALA A 195 -14.59 -19.76 -5.88
N SER A 196 -15.89 -19.48 -5.63
CA SER A 196 -16.78 -18.95 -6.67
C SER A 196 -16.33 -17.58 -7.17
N GLN A 197 -16.67 -17.23 -8.42
CA GLN A 197 -16.35 -15.92 -9.00
C GLN A 197 -16.92 -14.76 -8.18
N THR A 198 -18.07 -14.94 -7.54
CA THR A 198 -18.66 -13.95 -6.62
C THR A 198 -17.73 -13.74 -5.42
N THR A 199 -17.26 -14.81 -4.78
CA THR A 199 -16.33 -14.72 -3.65
C THR A 199 -15.01 -14.07 -4.07
N VAL A 200 -14.49 -14.43 -5.25
CA VAL A 200 -13.27 -13.85 -5.85
C VAL A 200 -13.39 -12.33 -6.00
N SER A 201 -14.50 -11.85 -6.59
CA SER A 201 -14.71 -10.40 -6.76
C SER A 201 -14.94 -9.69 -5.43
N THR A 202 -15.72 -10.28 -4.51
CA THR A 202 -15.97 -9.69 -3.20
C THR A 202 -14.69 -9.55 -2.35
N LEU A 203 -13.79 -10.54 -2.40
CA LEU A 203 -12.50 -10.46 -1.71
C LEU A 203 -11.56 -9.44 -2.36
N PHE A 204 -11.61 -9.26 -3.69
CA PHE A 204 -10.90 -8.16 -4.34
C PHE A 204 -11.38 -6.80 -3.81
N ASP A 205 -12.68 -6.55 -3.82
CA ASP A 205 -13.27 -5.29 -3.37
C ASP A 205 -12.96 -5.03 -1.88
N PHE A 206 -13.07 -6.06 -1.04
CA PHE A 206 -12.64 -5.99 0.36
C PHE A 206 -11.19 -5.53 0.50
N GLY A 207 -10.27 -6.16 -0.24
CA GLY A 207 -8.85 -5.84 -0.20
C GLY A 207 -8.56 -4.44 -0.73
N GLU A 208 -9.24 -4.00 -1.80
CA GLU A 208 -9.07 -2.66 -2.37
C GLU A 208 -9.51 -1.57 -1.36
N HIS A 209 -10.66 -1.72 -0.72
CA HIS A 209 -11.13 -0.80 0.32
C HIS A 209 -10.19 -0.77 1.53
N LEU A 210 -9.71 -1.93 1.98
CA LEU A 210 -8.71 -2.00 3.03
C LEU A 210 -7.41 -1.27 2.64
N GLY A 211 -6.92 -1.48 1.43
CA GLY A 211 -5.75 -0.80 0.90
C GLY A 211 -5.89 0.72 0.84
N MET A 212 -7.07 1.22 0.46
CA MET A 212 -7.39 2.66 0.50
C MET A 212 -7.33 3.21 1.92
N ALA A 213 -7.91 2.51 2.90
CA ALA A 213 -7.89 2.92 4.30
C ALA A 213 -6.46 2.94 4.87
N VAL A 214 -5.65 1.92 4.56
CA VAL A 214 -4.23 1.85 4.95
C VAL A 214 -3.44 3.02 4.37
N LYS A 215 -3.68 3.38 3.10
CA LYS A 215 -3.01 4.53 2.47
C LYS A 215 -3.37 5.84 3.15
N LEU A 216 -4.66 6.08 3.41
CA LEU A 216 -5.13 7.28 4.08
C LEU A 216 -4.54 7.41 5.50
N LYS A 217 -4.51 6.31 6.26
CA LYS A 217 -3.89 6.30 7.59
C LYS A 217 -2.39 6.58 7.51
N THR A 218 -1.68 5.97 6.55
CA THR A 218 -0.26 6.23 6.32
C THR A 218 -0.02 7.71 6.00
N ASP A 219 -0.88 8.34 5.20
CA ASP A 219 -0.77 9.77 4.88
C ASP A 219 -0.92 10.65 6.13
N LEU A 220 -1.82 10.28 7.07
CA LEU A 220 -1.96 10.96 8.36
C LEU A 220 -0.74 10.81 9.27
N GLU A 221 -0.08 9.66 9.29
CA GLU A 221 1.14 9.44 10.06
C GLU A 221 2.27 10.38 9.62
N PHE A 222 2.29 10.77 8.34
CA PHE A 222 3.26 11.73 7.83
C PHE A 222 3.00 13.15 8.34
N LEU A 223 1.74 13.54 8.58
CA LEU A 223 1.38 14.86 9.16
C LEU A 223 1.94 15.03 10.57
N ASN A 224 1.95 13.97 11.35
CA ASN A 224 2.40 13.98 12.74
C ASN A 224 3.93 13.89 12.91
N ASN A 225 4.69 13.87 11.81
CA ASN A 225 6.14 13.74 11.84
C ASN A 225 6.79 14.75 10.88
N GLU A 226 7.32 15.85 11.43
CA GLU A 226 7.88 16.97 10.66
C GLU A 226 8.94 16.56 9.62
N LYS A 227 9.83 15.60 9.95
CA LYS A 227 10.82 15.10 9.00
C LYS A 227 10.19 14.34 7.83
N ARG A 228 9.16 13.54 8.12
CA ARG A 228 8.41 12.79 7.09
C ARG A 228 7.54 13.73 6.26
N PHE A 229 6.98 14.76 6.87
CA PHE A 229 6.24 15.80 6.18
C PHE A 229 7.11 16.54 5.15
N SER A 230 8.26 17.07 5.60
CA SER A 230 9.26 17.69 4.72
C SER A 230 9.64 16.79 3.54
N GLN A 231 9.85 15.51 3.82
CA GLN A 231 10.20 14.52 2.81
C GLN A 231 9.08 14.33 1.77
N LYS A 232 7.80 14.28 2.21
CA LYS A 232 6.66 14.12 1.31
C LYS A 232 6.47 15.31 0.37
N LEU A 233 6.68 16.52 0.86
CA LEU A 233 6.62 17.73 0.03
C LEU A 233 7.70 17.72 -1.06
N ASN A 234 8.90 17.24 -0.74
CA ASN A 234 10.00 17.15 -1.70
C ASN A 234 9.83 16.01 -2.70
N ASP A 235 9.11 14.94 -2.34
CA ASP A 235 8.93 13.77 -3.21
C ASP A 235 7.88 14.01 -4.32
N GLU A 236 7.19 15.17 -4.32
CA GLU A 236 6.12 15.54 -5.28
C GLU A 236 5.05 14.44 -5.47
N GLU A 237 4.94 13.51 -4.51
CA GLU A 237 3.95 12.45 -4.55
C GLU A 237 2.54 13.00 -4.36
N LEU A 238 1.58 12.44 -5.10
CA LEU A 238 0.16 12.67 -4.84
C LEU A 238 -0.18 12.27 -3.41
N TRP A 239 -0.51 13.27 -2.61
CA TRP A 239 -0.75 13.13 -1.18
C TRP A 239 -2.16 13.57 -0.83
N SER A 240 -2.90 12.70 -0.13
CA SER A 240 -4.30 12.97 0.17
C SER A 240 -4.53 14.29 0.91
N PRO A 241 -3.74 14.67 1.95
CA PRO A 241 -3.95 15.95 2.64
C PRO A 241 -3.88 17.16 1.72
N LEU A 242 -2.93 17.21 0.79
CA LEU A 242 -2.83 18.32 -0.17
C LEU A 242 -3.99 18.31 -1.17
N CYS A 243 -4.37 17.16 -1.70
CA CYS A 243 -5.52 17.05 -2.60
C CYS A 243 -6.82 17.53 -1.95
N PHE A 244 -7.09 17.11 -0.70
CA PHE A 244 -8.30 17.50 0.01
C PHE A 244 -8.25 18.99 0.37
N LEU A 245 -7.12 19.53 0.86
CA LEU A 245 -6.97 20.95 1.15
C LEU A 245 -7.24 21.79 -0.10
N ILE A 246 -6.55 21.52 -1.20
CA ILE A 246 -6.61 22.36 -2.41
C ILE A 246 -8.00 22.30 -3.05
N HIS A 247 -8.61 21.12 -3.16
CA HIS A 247 -9.82 20.96 -3.95
C HIS A 247 -11.13 21.02 -3.16
N GLU A 248 -11.11 20.69 -1.88
CA GLU A 248 -12.33 20.64 -1.06
C GLU A 248 -12.43 21.77 -0.02
N CYS A 249 -11.30 22.37 0.39
CA CYS A 249 -11.29 23.34 1.47
C CYS A 249 -10.97 24.78 1.02
N LEU A 250 -10.00 24.96 0.12
CA LEU A 250 -9.57 26.30 -0.27
C LEU A 250 -10.56 26.98 -1.22
N PRO A 251 -10.91 28.27 -0.98
CA PRO A 251 -11.57 29.11 -1.97
C PRO A 251 -10.77 29.18 -3.29
N GLU A 252 -11.43 29.47 -4.40
CA GLU A 252 -10.79 29.46 -5.72
C GLU A 252 -9.55 30.37 -5.83
N SER A 253 -9.59 31.56 -5.19
CA SER A 253 -8.46 32.49 -5.16
C SER A 253 -7.25 31.93 -4.40
N GLU A 254 -7.47 31.36 -3.20
CA GLU A 254 -6.41 30.75 -2.38
C GLU A 254 -5.88 29.46 -3.02
N ARG A 255 -6.75 28.69 -3.68
CA ARG A 255 -6.39 27.50 -4.44
C ARG A 255 -5.39 27.82 -5.54
N ARG A 256 -5.68 28.88 -6.31
CA ARG A 256 -4.81 29.32 -7.40
C ARG A 256 -3.44 29.76 -6.88
N GLU A 257 -3.43 30.57 -5.81
CA GLU A 257 -2.20 31.02 -5.17
C GLU A 257 -1.35 29.86 -4.65
N MET A 258 -1.97 28.89 -3.96
CA MET A 258 -1.29 27.71 -3.45
C MET A 258 -0.74 26.86 -4.59
N SER A 259 -1.51 26.67 -5.67
CA SER A 259 -1.07 25.93 -6.85
C SER A 259 0.15 26.60 -7.51
N GLU A 260 0.12 27.90 -7.69
CA GLU A 260 1.23 28.67 -8.24
C GLU A 260 2.49 28.58 -7.37
N LYS A 261 2.35 28.61 -6.04
CA LYS A 261 3.47 28.42 -5.10
C LYS A 261 4.11 27.03 -5.24
N LEU A 262 3.27 25.98 -5.36
CA LEU A 262 3.76 24.61 -5.49
C LEU A 262 4.42 24.37 -6.86
N GLU A 263 3.93 25.03 -7.95
CA GLU A 263 4.49 24.91 -9.29
C GLU A 263 5.84 25.63 -9.46
N ASN A 264 5.94 26.85 -8.91
CA ASN A 264 7.12 27.68 -9.13
C ASN A 264 8.31 27.33 -8.22
N GLY A 265 8.13 26.33 -7.34
CA GLY A 265 9.09 25.96 -6.33
C GLY A 265 8.93 26.80 -5.05
N PHE A 266 9.29 26.20 -3.93
CA PHE A 266 9.08 26.79 -2.60
C PHE A 266 10.20 26.45 -1.64
N ASP A 267 10.41 27.31 -0.64
CA ASP A 267 11.24 26.99 0.51
C ASP A 267 10.49 26.03 1.44
N VAL A 268 11.10 24.90 1.76
CA VAL A 268 10.45 23.78 2.47
C VAL A 268 9.94 24.20 3.87
N GLU A 269 10.77 24.86 4.67
CA GLU A 269 10.38 25.24 6.04
C GLU A 269 9.19 26.23 6.12
N PRO A 270 9.15 27.34 5.34
CA PRO A 270 7.98 28.20 5.28
C PRO A 270 6.73 27.46 4.77
N MET A 271 6.87 26.62 3.76
CA MET A 271 5.76 25.85 3.20
C MET A 271 5.18 24.85 4.21
N ILE A 272 6.01 24.16 4.99
CA ILE A 272 5.54 23.28 6.07
C ILE A 272 4.70 24.04 7.07
N LYS A 273 5.16 25.23 7.50
CA LYS A 273 4.42 26.06 8.47
C LYS A 273 3.08 26.52 7.91
N GLU A 274 3.06 26.99 6.66
CA GLU A 274 1.83 27.40 5.98
C GLU A 274 0.83 26.24 5.85
N LEU A 275 1.29 25.09 5.36
CA LEU A 275 0.45 23.90 5.21
C LEU A 275 -0.03 23.35 6.56
N SER A 276 0.81 23.30 7.58
CA SER A 276 0.42 22.85 8.92
C SER A 276 -0.69 23.73 9.49
N PHE A 277 -0.58 25.06 9.35
CA PHE A 277 -1.62 25.99 9.74
C PHE A 277 -2.94 25.75 8.96
N LEU A 278 -2.85 25.54 7.65
CA LEU A 278 -4.04 25.31 6.82
C LEU A 278 -4.67 23.95 7.13
N PHE A 279 -3.87 22.90 7.37
CA PHE A 279 -4.39 21.58 7.75
C PHE A 279 -5.13 21.63 9.09
N GLU A 280 -4.62 22.36 10.07
CA GLU A 280 -5.31 22.58 11.35
C GLU A 280 -6.59 23.43 11.16
N LYS A 281 -6.50 24.54 10.43
CA LYS A 281 -7.63 25.45 10.15
C LYS A 281 -8.81 24.72 9.49
N TYR A 282 -8.52 23.86 8.53
CA TYR A 282 -9.53 23.14 7.75
C TYR A 282 -9.79 21.71 8.26
N LYS A 283 -9.15 21.30 9.37
CA LYS A 283 -9.31 19.96 9.98
C LYS A 283 -9.10 18.81 9.00
N ILE A 284 -8.05 18.91 8.23
CA ILE A 284 -7.74 17.92 7.17
C ILE A 284 -7.55 16.52 7.75
N ASP A 285 -6.98 16.41 8.94
CA ASP A 285 -6.83 15.15 9.68
C ASP A 285 -8.17 14.47 9.96
N GLU A 286 -9.19 15.25 10.44
CA GLU A 286 -10.54 14.72 10.67
C GLU A 286 -11.21 14.26 9.37
N MET A 287 -11.00 14.98 8.26
CA MET A 287 -11.52 14.61 6.94
C MET A 287 -10.90 13.29 6.45
N ILE A 288 -9.58 13.18 6.50
CA ILE A 288 -8.85 11.96 6.08
C ILE A 288 -9.23 10.76 6.95
N GLN A 289 -9.35 10.96 8.28
CA GLN A 289 -9.83 9.90 9.18
C GLN A 289 -11.25 9.45 8.86
N THR A 290 -12.12 10.39 8.49
CA THR A 290 -13.49 10.09 8.13
C THR A 290 -13.54 9.27 6.84
N GLU A 291 -12.77 9.65 5.83
CA GLU A 291 -12.63 8.90 4.59
C GLU A 291 -12.08 7.48 4.84
N ALA A 292 -11.01 7.35 5.66
CA ALA A 292 -10.45 6.05 6.01
C ALA A 292 -11.46 5.15 6.72
N LYS A 293 -12.26 5.69 7.65
CA LYS A 293 -13.33 4.96 8.33
C LYS A 293 -14.45 4.54 7.35
N GLN A 294 -14.74 5.39 6.35
CA GLN A 294 -15.72 5.05 5.31
C GLN A 294 -15.22 3.90 4.43
N GLU A 295 -13.97 3.88 4.03
CA GLU A 295 -13.36 2.77 3.30
C GLU A 295 -13.39 1.48 4.12
N LEU A 296 -13.07 1.52 5.42
CA LEU A 296 -13.18 0.36 6.31
C LEU A 296 -14.62 -0.14 6.48
N LYS A 297 -15.60 0.77 6.49
CA LYS A 297 -17.01 0.39 6.52
C LYS A 297 -17.39 -0.36 5.25
N GLN A 298 -16.97 0.12 4.08
CA GLN A 298 -17.20 -0.55 2.79
C GLN A 298 -16.50 -1.93 2.75
N ALA A 299 -15.29 -2.02 3.28
CA ALA A 299 -14.63 -3.32 3.46
C ALA A 299 -15.48 -4.27 4.33
N GLY A 300 -16.03 -3.79 5.44
CA GLY A 300 -16.94 -4.57 6.29
C GLY A 300 -18.20 -5.04 5.56
N GLU A 301 -18.79 -4.17 4.74
CA GLU A 301 -19.96 -4.49 3.91
C GLU A 301 -19.64 -5.59 2.86
N CYS A 302 -18.42 -5.63 2.33
CA CYS A 302 -17.98 -6.74 1.48
C CYS A 302 -17.95 -8.07 2.26
N LEU A 303 -17.45 -8.08 3.52
CA LEU A 303 -17.44 -9.30 4.32
C LEU A 303 -18.82 -9.83 4.64
N GLU A 304 -19.83 -8.96 4.80
CA GLU A 304 -21.24 -9.35 5.02
C GLU A 304 -21.86 -10.05 3.78
N GLN A 305 -21.29 -9.86 2.58
CA GLN A 305 -21.76 -10.49 1.35
C GLN A 305 -21.16 -11.89 1.14
N LEU A 306 -20.17 -12.29 1.93
CA LEU A 306 -19.56 -13.62 1.82
C LEU A 306 -20.49 -14.68 2.45
N GLU A 307 -20.76 -15.74 1.70
CA GLU A 307 -21.56 -16.89 2.17
C GLU A 307 -20.72 -17.88 3.02
N MET A 308 -19.73 -17.37 3.74
CA MET A 308 -18.82 -18.17 4.59
C MET A 308 -18.45 -17.41 5.85
N ASP A 309 -17.83 -18.08 6.82
CA ASP A 309 -17.34 -17.43 8.03
C ASP A 309 -16.13 -16.52 7.71
N ALA A 310 -16.37 -15.21 7.70
CA ALA A 310 -15.38 -14.18 7.46
C ALA A 310 -14.70 -13.67 8.76
N SER A 311 -14.91 -14.33 9.89
CA SER A 311 -14.36 -13.90 11.19
C SER A 311 -12.84 -13.69 11.20
N PRO A 312 -12.00 -14.41 10.42
CA PRO A 312 -10.57 -14.13 10.34
C PRO A 312 -10.21 -12.76 9.74
N LEU A 313 -11.09 -12.18 8.92
CA LEU A 313 -10.86 -10.89 8.27
C LEU A 313 -11.45 -9.69 9.05
N GLN A 314 -12.40 -9.93 9.95
CA GLN A 314 -13.08 -8.87 10.69
C GLN A 314 -12.12 -7.93 11.47
N PRO A 315 -11.05 -8.42 12.14
CA PRO A 315 -10.12 -7.52 12.82
C PRO A 315 -9.49 -6.46 11.90
N LEU A 316 -9.27 -6.79 10.61
CA LEU A 316 -8.69 -5.87 9.63
C LEU A 316 -9.63 -4.70 9.27
N THR A 317 -10.91 -4.77 9.58
CA THR A 317 -11.86 -3.65 9.38
C THR A 317 -11.84 -2.62 10.53
N SER A 318 -11.00 -2.83 11.56
CA SER A 318 -10.85 -1.89 12.66
C SER A 318 -9.75 -0.88 12.35
N TYR A 319 -10.04 0.42 12.50
CA TYR A 319 -9.07 1.50 12.29
C TYR A 319 -7.82 1.38 13.20
N SER A 320 -7.94 0.74 14.34
CA SER A 320 -6.81 0.51 15.26
C SER A 320 -5.86 -0.60 14.83
N MET A 321 -6.28 -1.47 13.90
CA MET A 321 -5.53 -2.65 13.49
C MET A 321 -4.74 -2.45 12.19
N ILE A 322 -5.07 -1.42 11.39
CA ILE A 322 -4.41 -1.11 10.11
C ILE A 322 -3.31 -0.06 10.23
#